data_40c30552dbd409ff2f0b7c07b7ed0987
#
_entry.id   40c30552dbd409ff2f0b7c07b7ed0987
#
_cell.length_a   1.000
_cell.length_b   1.000
_cell.length_c   1.000
_cell.angle_alpha   90.00
_cell.angle_beta   90.00
_cell.angle_gamma   90.00
#
_symmetry.space_group_name_H-M   'P 1'
#
loop_
_entity.id
_entity.type
_entity.pdbx_description
1 polymer ?
#
loop_
_entity_poly.entity_id
_entity_poly.type
_entity_poly.pdbx_seq_one_letter_code
_entity_poly.pdbx_strand_id
1 'polypeptide(L)'
;IGYVFQNPDDQIFKYHVIDEVMSGPQNIGMTKEQAKEKAVAALKLVGLEQLADENPYDLELSERKLVAIASVLAMDTTVLILDEPTIAQDWKGRKIIQKMIRDLSSQGKTVIAILHDMDFVAESFERVIVMAHGKVLADGTKEEVFAQKDVLEQARIDQPYLTKLCQQLGYKKLYFSLKD
;
A
#
# COMPACT_ATOMS: atom_id res chain seq x y z
N ILE A 1 13.85 7.02 -2.68
CA ILE A 1 12.98 6.09 -1.94
C ILE A 1 11.95 6.91 -1.20
N GLY A 2 10.66 6.59 -1.39
CA GLY A 2 9.56 7.11 -0.59
C GLY A 2 9.15 6.08 0.46
N TYR A 3 8.83 6.52 1.68
CA TYR A 3 8.36 5.67 2.77
C TYR A 3 7.07 6.25 3.36
N VAL A 4 6.04 5.43 3.49
CA VAL A 4 4.77 5.76 4.13
C VAL A 4 4.71 5.05 5.47
N PHE A 5 4.60 5.81 6.56
CA PHE A 5 4.53 5.26 7.91
C PHE A 5 3.20 4.53 8.19
N GLN A 6 3.27 3.57 9.11
CA GLN A 6 2.09 2.83 9.56
C GLN A 6 1.01 3.76 10.15
N ASN A 7 1.39 4.69 11.01
CA ASN A 7 0.49 5.69 11.57
C ASN A 7 0.63 7.00 10.79
N PRO A 8 -0.43 7.52 10.13
CA PRO A 8 -0.36 8.77 9.38
C PRO A 8 -0.07 9.99 10.28
N ASP A 9 -0.42 9.95 11.57
CA ASP A 9 -0.18 11.06 12.51
C ASP A 9 1.31 11.26 12.81
N ASP A 10 2.16 10.25 12.57
CA ASP A 10 3.61 10.37 12.69
C ASP A 10 4.26 11.03 11.46
N GLN A 11 3.49 11.21 10.37
CA GLN A 11 3.96 11.75 9.10
C GLN A 11 3.37 13.12 8.79
N ILE A 12 2.10 13.34 9.10
CA ILE A 12 1.33 14.56 8.77
C ILE A 12 1.67 15.66 9.79
N PHE A 13 1.94 16.89 9.29
CA PHE A 13 2.32 18.03 10.13
C PHE A 13 1.81 19.40 9.63
N LYS A 14 1.08 19.45 8.51
CA LYS A 14 0.51 20.69 7.95
C LYS A 14 -0.97 20.84 8.33
N TYR A 15 -1.46 22.09 8.20
CA TYR A 15 -2.86 22.44 8.48
C TYR A 15 -3.80 22.29 7.27
N HIS A 16 -3.26 22.15 6.05
CA HIS A 16 -4.03 21.88 4.84
C HIS A 16 -3.48 20.68 4.11
N VAL A 17 -4.36 19.83 3.59
CA VAL A 17 -4.03 18.63 2.83
C VAL A 17 -3.12 18.96 1.65
N ILE A 18 -3.42 20.01 0.90
CA ILE A 18 -2.58 20.39 -0.25
C ILE A 18 -1.16 20.78 0.17
N ASP A 19 -1.01 21.51 1.29
CA ASP A 19 0.31 21.93 1.80
C ASP A 19 1.11 20.73 2.32
N GLU A 20 0.42 19.75 2.93
CA GLU A 20 1.03 18.50 3.35
C GLU A 20 1.61 17.75 2.15
N VAL A 21 0.82 17.58 1.09
CA VAL A 21 1.23 16.82 -0.10
C VAL A 21 2.30 17.58 -0.90
N MET A 22 2.32 18.91 -0.85
CA MET A 22 3.36 19.73 -1.49
C MET A 22 4.69 19.71 -0.75
N SER A 23 4.69 19.42 0.55
CA SER A 23 5.89 19.58 1.39
C SER A 23 7.05 18.68 0.96
N GLY A 24 6.77 17.41 0.64
CA GLY A 24 7.78 16.47 0.14
C GLY A 24 8.46 16.95 -1.15
N PRO A 25 7.72 17.24 -2.22
CA PRO A 25 8.25 17.81 -3.46
C PRO A 25 9.10 19.08 -3.28
N GLN A 26 8.65 20.01 -2.41
CA GLN A 26 9.40 21.23 -2.12
C GLN A 26 10.72 20.92 -1.39
N ASN A 27 10.72 20.00 -0.44
CA ASN A 27 11.92 19.61 0.29
C ASN A 27 12.99 18.94 -0.59
N ILE A 28 12.58 18.33 -1.70
CA ILE A 28 13.52 17.76 -2.68
C ILE A 28 13.89 18.74 -3.81
N GLY A 29 13.51 20.03 -3.68
CA GLY A 29 13.97 21.11 -4.55
C GLY A 29 13.03 21.47 -5.70
N MET A 30 11.79 20.99 -5.74
CA MET A 30 10.82 21.44 -6.74
C MET A 30 10.32 22.86 -6.43
N THR A 31 10.01 23.63 -7.47
CA THR A 31 9.36 24.94 -7.30
C THR A 31 7.96 24.76 -6.71
N LYS A 32 7.38 25.84 -6.19
CA LYS A 32 6.02 25.81 -5.62
C LYS A 32 4.99 25.37 -6.67
N GLU A 33 5.13 25.82 -7.90
CA GLU A 33 4.25 25.48 -9.02
C GLU A 33 4.35 23.99 -9.37
N GLN A 34 5.58 23.48 -9.48
CA GLN A 34 5.83 22.05 -9.74
C GLN A 34 5.30 21.17 -8.59
N ALA A 35 5.57 21.56 -7.35
CA ALA A 35 5.07 20.86 -6.18
C ALA A 35 3.53 20.82 -6.14
N LYS A 36 2.86 21.93 -6.50
CA LYS A 36 1.40 22.00 -6.57
C LYS A 36 0.84 21.08 -7.65
N GLU A 37 1.44 21.04 -8.82
CA GLU A 37 1.04 20.15 -9.92
C GLU A 37 1.15 18.67 -9.50
N LYS A 38 2.27 18.28 -8.90
CA LYS A 38 2.50 16.93 -8.38
C LYS A 38 1.53 16.58 -7.25
N ALA A 39 1.26 17.52 -6.34
CA ALA A 39 0.32 17.32 -5.24
C ALA A 39 -1.12 17.08 -5.72
N VAL A 40 -1.60 17.90 -6.66
CA VAL A 40 -2.94 17.73 -7.25
C VAL A 40 -3.04 16.38 -7.96
N ALA A 41 -2.02 15.99 -8.72
CA ALA A 41 -2.00 14.68 -9.39
C ALA A 41 -2.01 13.52 -8.38
N ALA A 42 -1.25 13.62 -7.29
CA ALA A 42 -1.22 12.62 -6.24
C ALA A 42 -2.55 12.51 -5.49
N LEU A 43 -3.17 13.65 -5.14
CA LEU A 43 -4.51 13.65 -4.51
C LEU A 43 -5.56 13.03 -5.41
N LYS A 44 -5.52 13.28 -6.71
CA LYS A 44 -6.41 12.65 -7.69
C LYS A 44 -6.23 11.13 -7.75
N LEU A 45 -4.99 10.63 -7.66
CA LEU A 45 -4.72 9.18 -7.65
C LEU A 45 -5.36 8.48 -6.45
N VAL A 46 -5.41 9.14 -5.30
CA VAL A 46 -6.04 8.61 -4.08
C VAL A 46 -7.50 9.05 -3.89
N GLY A 47 -8.06 9.85 -4.81
CA GLY A 47 -9.47 10.28 -4.82
C GLY A 47 -9.83 11.31 -3.73
N LEU A 48 -8.88 12.17 -3.36
CA LEU A 48 -9.03 13.18 -2.28
C LEU A 48 -8.87 14.63 -2.79
N GLU A 49 -9.00 14.89 -4.09
CA GLU A 49 -8.83 16.24 -4.64
C GLU A 49 -9.79 17.28 -4.04
N GLN A 50 -10.97 16.84 -3.64
CA GLN A 50 -12.00 17.71 -3.03
C GLN A 50 -11.68 18.12 -1.59
N LEU A 51 -10.72 17.45 -0.94
CA LEU A 51 -10.30 17.70 0.44
C LEU A 51 -9.00 18.53 0.52
N ALA A 52 -8.54 19.10 -0.60
CA ALA A 52 -7.25 19.78 -0.69
C ALA A 52 -7.07 20.93 0.31
N ASP A 53 -8.15 21.67 0.60
CA ASP A 53 -8.15 22.82 1.50
C ASP A 53 -8.54 22.47 2.95
N GLU A 54 -8.92 21.21 3.20
CA GLU A 54 -9.31 20.73 4.53
C GLU A 54 -8.08 20.55 5.46
N ASN A 55 -8.35 20.57 6.77
CA ASN A 55 -7.32 20.22 7.75
C ASN A 55 -7.20 18.70 7.83
N PRO A 56 -6.00 18.11 7.62
CA PRO A 56 -5.84 16.66 7.69
C PRO A 56 -6.29 16.03 9.01
N TYR A 57 -6.19 16.76 10.12
CA TYR A 57 -6.58 16.25 11.45
C TYR A 57 -8.10 16.18 11.65
N ASP A 58 -8.88 16.86 10.82
CA ASP A 58 -10.35 16.79 10.85
C ASP A 58 -10.89 15.64 9.97
N LEU A 59 -10.02 14.99 9.19
CA LEU A 59 -10.37 13.86 8.33
C LEU A 59 -10.45 12.55 9.13
N GLU A 60 -11.17 11.57 8.58
CA GLU A 60 -11.15 10.21 9.11
C GLU A 60 -9.77 9.57 8.97
N LEU A 61 -9.47 8.57 9.81
CA LEU A 61 -8.17 7.88 9.80
C LEU A 61 -7.85 7.27 8.42
N SER A 62 -8.87 6.73 7.73
CA SER A 62 -8.77 6.21 6.37
C SER A 62 -8.31 7.26 5.37
N GLU A 63 -8.88 8.46 5.43
CA GLU A 63 -8.52 9.59 4.55
C GLU A 63 -7.15 10.14 4.90
N ARG A 64 -6.81 10.30 6.20
CA ARG A 64 -5.47 10.70 6.63
C ARG A 64 -4.39 9.75 6.10
N LYS A 65 -4.65 8.44 6.12
CA LYS A 65 -3.73 7.45 5.56
C LYS A 65 -3.51 7.66 4.07
N LEU A 66 -4.57 7.98 3.31
CA LEU A 66 -4.47 8.28 1.89
C LEU A 66 -3.75 9.63 1.64
N VAL A 67 -3.92 10.64 2.51
CA VAL A 67 -3.13 11.89 2.47
C VAL A 67 -1.65 11.59 2.67
N ALA A 68 -1.29 10.77 3.67
CA ALA A 68 0.10 10.37 3.91
C ALA A 68 0.70 9.60 2.73
N ILE A 69 -0.07 8.75 2.06
CA ILE A 69 0.34 8.09 0.81
C ILE A 69 0.54 9.13 -0.30
N ALA A 70 -0.40 10.06 -0.48
CA ALA A 70 -0.32 11.09 -1.51
C ALA A 70 0.92 11.99 -1.36
N SER A 71 1.31 12.35 -0.12
CA SER A 71 2.49 13.18 0.14
C SER A 71 3.78 12.52 -0.34
N VAL A 72 3.88 11.20 -0.22
CA VAL A 72 5.03 10.44 -0.72
C VAL A 72 4.96 10.22 -2.24
N LEU A 73 3.76 9.96 -2.79
CA LEU A 73 3.56 9.82 -4.24
C LEU A 73 3.94 11.08 -5.01
N ALA A 74 3.64 12.26 -4.45
CA ALA A 74 3.95 13.55 -5.07
C ALA A 74 5.46 13.77 -5.29
N MET A 75 6.33 13.12 -4.50
CA MET A 75 7.79 13.16 -4.68
C MET A 75 8.28 12.36 -5.90
N ASP A 76 7.43 11.56 -6.53
CA ASP A 76 7.69 10.78 -7.75
C ASP A 76 8.94 9.88 -7.65
N THR A 77 9.12 9.22 -6.52
CA THR A 77 10.26 8.33 -6.25
C THR A 77 10.18 7.03 -7.06
N THR A 78 11.33 6.43 -7.37
CA THR A 78 11.41 5.15 -8.10
C THR A 78 11.07 3.93 -7.24
N VAL A 79 11.26 4.05 -5.92
CA VAL A 79 10.94 3.00 -4.95
C VAL A 79 9.98 3.58 -3.92
N LEU A 80 8.87 2.92 -3.70
CA LEU A 80 7.86 3.24 -2.70
C LEU A 80 7.76 2.09 -1.68
N ILE A 81 7.87 2.44 -0.39
CA ILE A 81 7.67 1.50 0.71
C ILE A 81 6.41 1.91 1.46
N LEU A 82 5.49 0.97 1.64
CA LEU A 82 4.22 1.17 2.31
C LEU A 82 4.18 0.30 3.56
N ASP A 83 4.07 0.94 4.74
CA ASP A 83 3.94 0.22 6.00
C ASP A 83 2.46 0.17 6.41
N GLU A 84 1.88 -1.05 6.37
CA GLU A 84 0.48 -1.35 6.67
C GLU A 84 -0.52 -0.37 6.01
N PRO A 85 -0.49 -0.20 4.69
CA PRO A 85 -1.31 0.79 3.99
C PRO A 85 -2.82 0.50 4.05
N THR A 86 -3.20 -0.74 4.37
CA THR A 86 -4.60 -1.19 4.40
C THR A 86 -5.28 -1.03 5.76
N ILE A 87 -4.54 -0.68 6.81
CA ILE A 87 -5.12 -0.41 8.14
C ILE A 87 -6.12 0.75 8.03
N ALA A 88 -7.27 0.58 8.68
CA ALA A 88 -8.39 1.53 8.69
C ALA A 88 -9.04 1.79 7.32
N GLN A 89 -8.67 1.06 6.27
CA GLN A 89 -9.29 1.20 4.95
C GLN A 89 -10.53 0.32 4.81
N ASP A 90 -11.61 0.94 4.35
CA ASP A 90 -12.77 0.23 3.86
C ASP A 90 -12.49 -0.46 2.50
N TRP A 91 -13.49 -1.13 1.94
CA TRP A 91 -13.36 -1.78 0.63
C TRP A 91 -12.95 -0.81 -0.48
N LYS A 92 -13.47 0.42 -0.47
CA LYS A 92 -13.16 1.45 -1.48
C LYS A 92 -11.72 1.92 -1.36
N GLY A 93 -11.26 2.23 -0.15
CA GLY A 93 -9.86 2.63 0.12
C GLY A 93 -8.87 1.53 -0.28
N ARG A 94 -9.17 0.26 0.04
CA ARG A 94 -8.36 -0.90 -0.39
C ARG A 94 -8.25 -0.99 -1.92
N LYS A 95 -9.35 -0.77 -2.67
CA LYS A 95 -9.33 -0.78 -4.14
C LYS A 95 -8.55 0.40 -4.73
N ILE A 96 -8.56 1.57 -4.09
CA ILE A 96 -7.71 2.71 -4.46
C ILE A 96 -6.24 2.33 -4.33
N ILE A 97 -5.83 1.80 -3.17
CA ILE A 97 -4.44 1.37 -2.92
C ILE A 97 -4.02 0.27 -3.90
N GLN A 98 -4.87 -0.73 -4.13
CA GLN A 98 -4.61 -1.82 -5.07
C GLN A 98 -4.39 -1.30 -6.50
N LYS A 99 -5.23 -0.38 -6.96
CA LYS A 99 -5.09 0.26 -8.27
C LYS A 99 -3.79 1.06 -8.35
N MET A 100 -3.50 1.87 -7.33
CA MET A 100 -2.28 2.65 -7.24
C MET A 100 -1.02 1.77 -7.35
N ILE A 101 -0.96 0.65 -6.62
CA ILE A 101 0.16 -0.30 -6.67
C ILE A 101 0.36 -0.81 -8.10
N ARG A 102 -0.72 -1.22 -8.77
CA ARG A 102 -0.67 -1.71 -10.16
C ARG A 102 -0.22 -0.63 -11.14
N ASP A 103 -0.75 0.58 -11.01
CA ASP A 103 -0.43 1.70 -11.89
C ASP A 103 1.06 2.08 -11.75
N LEU A 104 1.60 2.13 -10.53
CA LEU A 104 3.01 2.41 -10.26
C LEU A 104 3.92 1.29 -10.80
N SER A 105 3.56 0.04 -10.58
CA SER A 105 4.31 -1.11 -11.09
C SER A 105 4.35 -1.13 -12.63
N SER A 106 3.23 -0.80 -13.30
CA SER A 106 3.16 -0.70 -14.76
C SER A 106 4.04 0.42 -15.34
N GLN A 107 4.36 1.43 -14.53
CA GLN A 107 5.29 2.52 -14.85
C GLN A 107 6.76 2.18 -14.56
N GLY A 108 7.05 0.94 -14.17
CA GLY A 108 8.41 0.48 -13.84
C GLY A 108 8.90 0.89 -12.45
N LYS A 109 8.03 1.39 -11.58
CA LYS A 109 8.38 1.69 -10.18
C LYS A 109 8.37 0.43 -9.33
N THR A 110 9.21 0.38 -8.32
CA THR A 110 9.22 -0.69 -7.33
C THR A 110 8.33 -0.32 -6.16
N VAL A 111 7.34 -1.15 -5.86
CA VAL A 111 6.50 -1.00 -4.67
C VAL A 111 6.76 -2.16 -3.72
N ILE A 112 7.11 -1.83 -2.49
CA ILE A 112 7.29 -2.78 -1.39
C ILE A 112 6.22 -2.46 -0.35
N ALA A 113 5.49 -3.47 0.12
CA ALA A 113 4.53 -3.27 1.20
C ALA A 113 4.75 -4.27 2.33
N ILE A 114 4.66 -3.80 3.56
CA ILE A 114 4.61 -4.62 4.77
C ILE A 114 3.13 -4.79 5.09
N LEU A 115 2.66 -6.02 5.21
CA LEU A 115 1.23 -6.32 5.29
C LEU A 115 0.97 -7.54 6.17
N HIS A 116 -0.17 -7.53 6.86
CA HIS A 116 -0.73 -8.67 7.58
C HIS A 116 -2.01 -9.25 6.95
N ASP A 117 -2.52 -8.62 5.90
CA ASP A 117 -3.70 -9.04 5.16
C ASP A 117 -3.30 -9.89 3.94
N MET A 118 -3.35 -11.19 4.08
CA MET A 118 -2.88 -12.12 3.05
C MET A 118 -3.78 -12.16 1.82
N ASP A 119 -5.06 -11.84 1.94
CA ASP A 119 -5.94 -11.71 0.78
C ASP A 119 -5.53 -10.51 -0.07
N PHE A 120 -5.24 -9.37 0.58
CA PHE A 120 -4.74 -8.20 -0.13
C PHE A 120 -3.37 -8.45 -0.76
N VAL A 121 -2.46 -9.15 -0.07
CA VAL A 121 -1.15 -9.56 -0.63
C VAL A 121 -1.35 -10.37 -1.89
N ALA A 122 -2.16 -11.42 -1.83
CA ALA A 122 -2.41 -12.35 -2.95
C ALA A 122 -3.04 -11.66 -4.16
N GLU A 123 -3.92 -10.66 -3.94
CA GLU A 123 -4.56 -9.89 -5.01
C GLU A 123 -3.67 -8.79 -5.61
N SER A 124 -2.64 -8.32 -4.89
CA SER A 124 -1.92 -7.09 -5.23
C SER A 124 -0.45 -7.28 -5.61
N PHE A 125 0.16 -8.39 -5.20
CA PHE A 125 1.59 -8.64 -5.37
C PHE A 125 1.87 -9.99 -6.01
N GLU A 126 2.91 -10.04 -6.85
CA GLU A 126 3.36 -11.29 -7.48
C GLU A 126 4.50 -11.97 -6.69
N ARG A 127 5.38 -11.17 -6.06
CA ARG A 127 6.48 -11.67 -5.20
C ARG A 127 6.15 -11.43 -3.75
N VAL A 128 6.34 -12.45 -2.93
CA VAL A 128 6.08 -12.43 -1.49
C VAL A 128 7.35 -12.86 -0.75
N ILE A 129 7.67 -12.11 0.30
CA ILE A 129 8.79 -12.43 1.20
C ILE A 129 8.19 -12.63 2.60
N VAL A 130 8.35 -13.80 3.16
CA VAL A 130 7.93 -14.12 4.54
C VAL A 130 9.08 -13.92 5.49
N MET A 131 8.88 -13.10 6.50
CA MET A 131 9.87 -12.80 7.53
C MET A 131 9.35 -13.15 8.92
N ALA A 132 10.16 -13.83 9.72
CA ALA A 132 9.89 -14.03 11.14
C ALA A 132 11.20 -14.13 11.91
N HIS A 133 11.19 -13.73 13.19
CA HIS A 133 12.35 -13.79 14.09
C HIS A 133 13.64 -13.16 13.50
N GLY A 134 13.48 -12.07 12.72
CA GLY A 134 14.60 -11.35 12.07
C GLY A 134 15.24 -12.11 10.90
N LYS A 135 14.57 -13.13 10.35
CA LYS A 135 15.06 -13.93 9.23
C LYS A 135 14.03 -13.98 8.10
N VAL A 136 14.53 -14.09 6.86
CA VAL A 136 13.72 -14.45 5.71
C VAL A 136 13.47 -15.96 5.76
N LEU A 137 12.22 -16.39 5.81
CA LEU A 137 11.81 -17.80 5.82
C LEU A 137 11.44 -18.30 4.44
N ALA A 138 10.84 -17.46 3.60
CA ALA A 138 10.54 -17.74 2.20
C ALA A 138 10.66 -16.47 1.37
N ASP A 139 10.98 -16.62 0.09
CA ASP A 139 11.05 -15.60 -0.93
C ASP A 139 10.74 -16.25 -2.28
N GLY A 140 9.67 -15.83 -2.94
CA GLY A 140 9.22 -16.41 -4.20
C GLY A 140 7.93 -15.78 -4.72
N THR A 141 7.34 -16.42 -5.72
CA THR A 141 6.00 -16.06 -6.19
C THR A 141 4.95 -16.34 -5.10
N LYS A 142 3.81 -15.66 -5.16
CA LYS A 142 2.71 -15.89 -4.21
C LYS A 142 2.27 -17.37 -4.20
N GLU A 143 2.27 -18.03 -5.36
CA GLU A 143 1.96 -19.46 -5.48
C GLU A 143 2.95 -20.32 -4.71
N GLU A 144 4.25 -20.08 -4.88
CA GLU A 144 5.31 -20.83 -4.21
C GLU A 144 5.30 -20.61 -2.69
N VAL A 145 5.08 -19.38 -2.26
CA VAL A 145 5.11 -19.01 -0.84
C VAL A 145 3.86 -19.51 -0.11
N PHE A 146 2.66 -19.26 -0.65
CA PHE A 146 1.42 -19.70 -0.01
C PHE A 146 1.18 -21.21 -0.07
N ALA A 147 1.96 -21.97 -0.87
CA ALA A 147 1.99 -23.43 -0.82
C ALA A 147 2.74 -23.99 0.40
N GLN A 148 3.65 -23.23 1.00
CA GLN A 148 4.54 -23.66 2.09
C GLN A 148 3.88 -23.50 3.45
N LYS A 149 2.94 -24.38 3.81
CA LYS A 149 2.15 -24.29 5.06
C LYS A 149 3.04 -24.23 6.31
N ASP A 150 4.08 -25.05 6.39
CA ASP A 150 4.98 -25.10 7.54
C ASP A 150 5.69 -23.75 7.77
N VAL A 151 6.08 -23.06 6.69
CA VAL A 151 6.69 -21.73 6.72
C VAL A 151 5.71 -20.69 7.22
N LEU A 152 4.47 -20.74 6.71
CA LEU A 152 3.40 -19.81 7.13
C LEU A 152 3.07 -20.00 8.62
N GLU A 153 2.93 -21.26 9.09
CA GLU A 153 2.71 -21.57 10.50
C GLU A 153 3.85 -21.08 11.39
N GLN A 154 5.12 -21.29 10.96
CA GLN A 154 6.29 -20.77 11.68
C GLN A 154 6.28 -19.24 11.77
N ALA A 155 5.83 -18.55 10.73
CA ALA A 155 5.68 -17.10 10.69
C ALA A 155 4.40 -16.59 11.38
N ARG A 156 3.50 -17.48 11.81
CA ARG A 156 2.15 -17.18 12.33
C ARG A 156 1.31 -16.38 11.34
N ILE A 157 1.38 -16.77 10.06
CA ILE A 157 0.65 -16.18 8.95
C ILE A 157 -0.33 -17.23 8.43
N ASP A 158 -1.58 -16.84 8.19
CA ASP A 158 -2.57 -17.68 7.52
C ASP A 158 -2.42 -17.64 6.00
N GLN A 159 -2.89 -18.68 5.31
CA GLN A 159 -3.08 -18.61 3.84
C GLN A 159 -4.21 -17.64 3.50
N PRO A 160 -4.23 -17.07 2.27
CA PRO A 160 -5.38 -16.34 1.77
C PRO A 160 -6.66 -17.13 1.91
N TYR A 161 -7.75 -16.44 2.27
CA TYR A 161 -9.03 -17.10 2.62
C TYR A 161 -9.56 -18.00 1.51
N LEU A 162 -9.54 -17.53 0.26
CA LEU A 162 -10.02 -18.32 -0.89
C LEU A 162 -9.15 -19.57 -1.12
N THR A 163 -7.83 -19.45 -0.97
CA THR A 163 -6.89 -20.58 -1.06
C THR A 163 -7.24 -21.64 0.00
N LYS A 164 -7.43 -21.22 1.25
CA LYS A 164 -7.78 -22.09 2.37
C LYS A 164 -9.13 -22.81 2.14
N LEU A 165 -10.14 -22.07 1.69
CA LEU A 165 -11.47 -22.60 1.38
C LEU A 165 -11.41 -23.64 0.25
N CYS A 166 -10.76 -23.34 -0.86
CA CYS A 166 -10.66 -24.25 -2.00
C CYS A 166 -9.92 -25.55 -1.63
N GLN A 167 -8.86 -25.45 -0.82
CA GLN A 167 -8.17 -26.65 -0.32
C GLN A 167 -9.06 -27.53 0.59
N GLN A 168 -9.90 -26.92 1.45
CA GLN A 168 -10.88 -27.66 2.26
C GLN A 168 -11.94 -28.37 1.41
N LEU A 169 -12.27 -27.81 0.24
CA LEU A 169 -13.19 -28.43 -0.73
C LEU A 169 -12.51 -29.47 -1.64
N GLY A 170 -11.21 -29.75 -1.43
CA GLY A 170 -10.46 -30.79 -2.15
C GLY A 170 -9.78 -30.31 -3.43
N TYR A 171 -9.79 -29.01 -3.73
CA TYR A 171 -9.03 -28.47 -4.86
C TYR A 171 -7.54 -28.45 -4.54
N LYS A 172 -6.72 -28.88 -5.51
CA LYS A 172 -5.25 -28.90 -5.38
C LYS A 172 -4.59 -27.59 -5.82
N LYS A 173 -5.22 -26.88 -6.75
CA LYS A 173 -4.73 -25.58 -7.25
C LYS A 173 -4.95 -24.51 -6.18
N LEU A 174 -4.02 -23.56 -6.06
CA LEU A 174 -4.17 -22.37 -5.24
C LEU A 174 -4.99 -21.34 -6.01
N TYR A 175 -6.00 -20.79 -5.36
CA TYR A 175 -6.87 -19.75 -5.91
C TYR A 175 -6.72 -18.50 -5.04
N PHE A 176 -6.54 -17.35 -5.68
CA PHE A 176 -6.32 -16.06 -5.01
C PHE A 176 -7.42 -15.05 -5.32
N SER A 177 -8.21 -15.32 -6.36
CA SER A 177 -9.38 -14.53 -6.71
C SER A 177 -10.50 -15.40 -7.26
N LEU A 178 -11.74 -14.87 -7.29
CA LEU A 178 -12.89 -15.56 -7.91
C LEU A 178 -12.78 -15.64 -9.46
N LYS A 179 -11.73 -15.05 -10.03
CA LYS A 179 -11.50 -15.05 -11.48
C LYS A 179 -10.47 -16.09 -11.91
N ASP A 180 -9.75 -16.69 -10.97
CA ASP A 180 -8.77 -17.75 -11.19
C ASP A 180 -9.47 -19.12 -11.37
#